data_40c36023601b9ff561e1f4ac9a26a011
#
_entry.id   40c36023601b9ff561e1f4ac9a26a011
#
_cell.length_a   1.000
_cell.length_b   1.000
_cell.length_c   1.000
_cell.angle_alpha   90.00
_cell.angle_beta   90.00
_cell.angle_gamma   90.00
#
_symmetry.space_group_name_H-M   'P 1'
#
loop_
_entity.id
_entity.type
_entity.pdbx_description
1 polymer ?
#
loop_
_entity_poly.entity_id
_entity_poly.type
_entity_poly.pdbx_seq_one_letter_code
_entity_poly.pdbx_strand_id
1 'polypeptide(L)'
;YAADAPEFELPGLWFNQSELHALLACEQLLEEVQPGLLSPYIGPLRARIRRLLEQGGTSAAAVTTRVLLRSVARRDVDPERFGIVAAAALGQQQLRIDYMGRAHERSTTRTVHPQRLVRYRDNWYLLAWCERAADLRIFSLDRITSARQLDVQAKDVPAAELDRQLGASFGIFAGSARAWAVLRFTAHAARWVEAETWHPDQIGQWQGDAYELQVPYSDARELLMDILKYGPEVEVVAPEELRSEI
;
A
#
# COMPACT_ATOMS: atom_id res chain seq x y z
N TYR A 1 16.26 -25.57 -5.66
CA TYR A 1 17.68 -25.81 -5.35
C TYR A 1 18.49 -24.77 -6.10
N ALA A 2 18.77 -23.63 -5.47
CA ALA A 2 19.86 -22.75 -5.85
C ALA A 2 20.87 -22.80 -4.68
N ALA A 3 21.68 -23.84 -4.70
CA ALA A 3 22.96 -23.83 -4.02
C ALA A 3 23.88 -22.92 -4.85
N ASP A 4 24.66 -22.05 -4.17
CA ASP A 4 25.68 -21.18 -4.70
C ASP A 4 25.23 -19.81 -5.27
N ALA A 5 24.50 -19.02 -4.46
CA ALA A 5 24.66 -17.57 -4.55
C ALA A 5 25.99 -17.19 -3.84
N PRO A 6 26.87 -16.40 -4.46
CA PRO A 6 28.10 -15.99 -3.79
C PRO A 6 27.73 -15.26 -2.50
N GLU A 7 28.26 -15.71 -1.36
CA GLU A 7 28.17 -14.99 -0.09
C GLU A 7 28.94 -13.69 -0.28
N PHE A 8 28.23 -12.59 -0.51
CA PHE A 8 28.80 -11.27 -0.43
C PHE A 8 29.02 -10.97 1.05
N GLU A 9 30.23 -11.22 1.55
CA GLU A 9 30.68 -10.61 2.78
C GLU A 9 30.76 -9.10 2.54
N LEU A 10 29.86 -8.35 3.15
CA LEU A 10 30.01 -6.89 3.25
C LEU A 10 31.13 -6.62 4.25
N PRO A 11 32.33 -6.17 3.81
CA PRO A 11 33.41 -5.91 4.71
C PRO A 11 33.07 -4.73 5.61
N GLY A 12 33.00 -4.96 6.94
CA GLY A 12 33.14 -3.91 7.92
C GLY A 12 32.00 -2.90 8.05
N LEU A 13 30.73 -3.34 7.99
CA LEU A 13 29.63 -2.49 8.47
C LEU A 13 29.69 -2.45 10.01
N TRP A 14 30.24 -1.36 10.54
CA TRP A 14 30.25 -1.07 11.96
C TRP A 14 28.99 -0.28 12.29
N PHE A 15 28.05 -0.90 12.99
CA PHE A 15 26.84 -0.24 13.48
C PHE A 15 27.04 0.24 14.90
N ASN A 16 26.69 1.48 15.17
CA ASN A 16 26.50 1.94 16.53
C ASN A 16 25.18 1.43 17.12
N GLN A 17 25.02 1.54 18.43
CA GLN A 17 23.84 1.03 19.13
C GLN A 17 22.53 1.63 18.61
N SER A 18 22.50 2.92 18.27
CA SER A 18 21.31 3.59 17.74
C SER A 18 20.93 3.09 16.36
N GLU A 19 21.91 2.81 15.50
CA GLU A 19 21.70 2.23 14.18
C GLU A 19 21.14 0.80 14.26
N LEU A 20 21.64 -0.01 15.21
CA LEU A 20 21.11 -1.36 15.45
C LEU A 20 19.66 -1.30 15.96
N HIS A 21 19.33 -0.34 16.84
CA HIS A 21 17.94 -0.14 17.28
C HIS A 21 17.04 0.30 16.12
N ALA A 22 17.50 1.21 15.28
CA ALA A 22 16.76 1.66 14.11
C ALA A 22 16.49 0.50 13.13
N LEU A 23 17.51 -0.34 12.88
CA LEU A 23 17.36 -1.52 12.02
C LEU A 23 16.33 -2.52 12.57
N LEU A 24 16.35 -2.79 13.89
CA LEU A 24 15.34 -3.65 14.50
C LEU A 24 13.94 -3.05 14.45
N ALA A 25 13.81 -1.74 14.68
CA ALA A 25 12.52 -1.06 14.57
C ALA A 25 11.99 -1.14 13.13
N CYS A 26 12.84 -0.87 12.13
CA CYS A 26 12.46 -1.01 10.72
C CYS A 26 12.06 -2.45 10.36
N GLU A 27 12.81 -3.44 10.86
CA GLU A 27 12.49 -4.85 10.63
C GLU A 27 11.13 -5.20 11.25
N GLN A 28 10.87 -4.76 12.48
CA GLN A 28 9.60 -4.97 13.15
C GLN A 28 8.44 -4.33 12.37
N LEU A 29 8.62 -3.10 11.90
CA LEU A 29 7.63 -2.41 11.09
C LEU A 29 7.34 -3.17 9.78
N LEU A 30 8.38 -3.68 9.12
CA LEU A 30 8.22 -4.45 7.88
C LEU A 30 7.52 -5.79 8.12
N GLU A 31 7.82 -6.48 9.21
CA GLU A 31 7.16 -7.74 9.57
C GLU A 31 5.66 -7.51 9.90
N GLU A 32 5.33 -6.41 10.56
CA GLU A 32 3.93 -6.05 10.83
C GLU A 32 3.18 -5.60 9.58
N VAL A 33 3.88 -4.96 8.64
CA VAL A 33 3.31 -4.54 7.35
C VAL A 33 2.95 -5.74 6.48
N GLN A 34 3.83 -6.72 6.40
CA GLN A 34 3.61 -7.97 5.66
C GLN A 34 4.37 -9.11 6.31
N PRO A 35 3.74 -9.89 7.21
CA PRO A 35 4.36 -11.04 7.85
C PRO A 35 4.89 -12.05 6.83
N GLY A 36 6.12 -12.50 7.06
CA GLY A 36 6.76 -13.52 6.23
C GLY A 36 7.37 -13.03 4.92
N LEU A 37 7.18 -11.76 4.52
CA LEU A 37 7.76 -11.24 3.28
C LEU A 37 9.28 -11.32 3.26
N LEU A 38 9.90 -10.92 4.35
CA LEU A 38 11.35 -10.80 4.46
C LEU A 38 11.96 -11.90 5.32
N SER A 39 11.14 -12.67 6.03
CA SER A 39 11.61 -13.67 6.99
C SER A 39 12.64 -14.67 6.43
N PRO A 40 12.50 -15.20 5.20
CA PRO A 40 13.50 -16.10 4.62
C PRO A 40 14.86 -15.43 4.38
N TYR A 41 14.87 -14.14 4.09
CA TYR A 41 16.07 -13.39 3.70
C TYR A 41 16.67 -12.60 4.86
N ILE A 42 15.82 -12.07 5.74
CA ILE A 42 16.25 -11.22 6.87
C ILE A 42 16.44 -12.03 8.16
N GLY A 43 15.89 -13.24 8.24
CA GLY A 43 16.03 -14.07 9.44
C GLY A 43 17.48 -14.19 9.96
N PRO A 44 18.45 -14.53 9.13
CA PRO A 44 19.85 -14.58 9.54
C PRO A 44 20.42 -13.21 9.98
N LEU A 45 20.06 -12.14 9.27
CA LEU A 45 20.46 -10.78 9.60
C LEU A 45 19.85 -10.33 10.94
N ARG A 46 18.58 -10.60 11.16
CA ARG A 46 17.86 -10.36 12.42
C ARG A 46 18.54 -11.05 13.60
N ALA A 47 18.87 -12.32 13.46
CA ALA A 47 19.56 -13.07 14.49
C ALA A 47 20.95 -12.46 14.80
N ARG A 48 21.67 -11.98 13.79
CA ARG A 48 22.94 -11.32 13.94
C ARG A 48 22.81 -9.96 14.65
N ILE A 49 21.84 -9.13 14.25
CA ILE A 49 21.56 -7.83 14.88
C ILE A 49 21.18 -8.02 16.37
N ARG A 50 20.30 -8.96 16.67
CA ARG A 50 19.93 -9.28 18.07
C ARG A 50 21.14 -9.67 18.89
N ARG A 51 22.00 -10.53 18.37
CA ARG A 51 23.23 -10.96 19.07
C ARG A 51 24.16 -9.78 19.34
N LEU A 52 24.33 -8.86 18.38
CA LEU A 52 25.17 -7.67 18.56
C LEU A 52 24.61 -6.74 19.64
N LEU A 53 23.30 -6.55 19.71
CA LEU A 53 22.64 -5.75 20.75
C LEU A 53 22.76 -6.36 22.14
N GLU A 54 22.58 -7.68 22.24
CA GLU A 54 22.75 -8.42 23.51
C GLU A 54 24.17 -8.31 24.04
N GLN A 55 25.19 -8.37 23.17
CA GLN A 55 26.58 -8.14 23.54
C GLN A 55 26.83 -6.70 24.02
N GLY A 56 26.07 -5.73 23.49
CA GLY A 56 26.12 -4.32 23.93
C GLY A 56 25.30 -4.02 25.20
N GLY A 57 24.71 -5.04 25.85
CA GLY A 57 23.94 -4.88 27.08
C GLY A 57 22.51 -4.35 26.88
N THR A 58 22.01 -4.33 25.63
CA THR A 58 20.65 -3.84 25.33
C THR A 58 19.74 -4.98 24.92
N SER A 59 18.55 -5.04 25.56
CA SER A 59 17.55 -6.04 25.20
C SER A 59 16.87 -5.71 23.88
N ALA A 60 17.07 -6.55 22.88
CA ALA A 60 16.33 -6.48 21.61
C ALA A 60 14.80 -6.54 21.82
N ALA A 61 14.33 -7.24 22.87
CA ALA A 61 12.92 -7.31 23.23
C ALA A 61 12.34 -5.94 23.62
N ALA A 62 13.14 -5.04 24.16
CA ALA A 62 12.67 -3.70 24.55
C ALA A 62 12.28 -2.84 23.34
N VAL A 63 12.87 -3.06 22.18
CA VAL A 63 12.52 -2.34 20.94
C VAL A 63 11.21 -2.88 20.36
N THR A 64 11.06 -4.21 20.30
CA THR A 64 9.89 -4.88 19.70
C THR A 64 8.61 -4.70 20.52
N THR A 65 8.71 -4.42 21.81
CA THR A 65 7.53 -4.18 22.67
C THR A 65 7.08 -2.71 22.70
N ARG A 66 7.93 -1.78 22.24
CA ARG A 66 7.64 -0.34 22.32
C ARG A 66 7.14 0.27 21.00
N VAL A 67 7.34 -0.41 19.88
CA VAL A 67 6.87 0.03 18.56
C VAL A 67 5.86 -0.98 18.06
N LEU A 68 4.60 -0.57 17.97
CA LEU A 68 3.49 -1.41 17.53
C LEU A 68 2.75 -0.72 16.38
N LEU A 69 2.55 -1.43 15.29
CA LEU A 69 1.60 -1.06 14.24
C LEU A 69 0.30 -1.84 14.45
N ARG A 70 -0.81 -1.13 14.47
CA ARG A 70 -2.14 -1.76 14.51
C ARG A 70 -2.84 -1.51 13.19
N SER A 71 -2.90 -2.52 12.36
CA SER A 71 -3.66 -2.48 11.12
C SER A 71 -5.15 -2.62 11.39
N VAL A 72 -5.97 -1.83 10.68
CA VAL A 72 -7.44 -1.88 10.74
C VAL A 72 -7.98 -2.36 9.40
N ALA A 73 -8.89 -3.34 9.44
CA ALA A 73 -9.51 -3.91 8.24
C ALA A 73 -8.52 -4.50 7.22
N ARG A 74 -7.41 -5.04 7.72
CA ARG A 74 -6.41 -5.75 6.91
C ARG A 74 -7.01 -7.01 6.30
N ARG A 75 -6.70 -7.26 5.04
CA ARG A 75 -7.00 -8.52 4.34
C ARG A 75 -5.73 -9.36 4.27
N ASP A 76 -5.82 -10.60 4.67
CA ASP A 76 -4.67 -11.49 4.66
C ASP A 76 -4.31 -11.90 3.24
N VAL A 77 -3.04 -11.80 2.93
CA VAL A 77 -2.44 -12.27 1.69
C VAL A 77 -1.50 -13.41 2.04
N ASP A 78 -1.64 -14.52 1.35
CA ASP A 78 -0.75 -15.65 1.48
C ASP A 78 0.72 -15.24 1.25
N PRO A 79 1.65 -15.48 2.19
CA PRO A 79 3.03 -15.02 2.09
C PRO A 79 3.77 -15.56 0.87
N GLU A 80 3.51 -16.82 0.47
CA GLU A 80 4.15 -17.44 -0.71
C GLU A 80 3.70 -16.72 -1.98
N ARG A 81 2.40 -16.48 -2.15
CA ARG A 81 1.86 -15.73 -3.28
C ARG A 81 2.36 -14.29 -3.32
N PHE A 82 2.42 -13.64 -2.15
CA PHE A 82 3.01 -12.31 -2.06
C PHE A 82 4.47 -12.33 -2.54
N GLY A 83 5.26 -13.29 -2.09
CA GLY A 83 6.66 -13.46 -2.50
C GLY A 83 6.82 -13.63 -4.02
N ILE A 84 5.96 -14.44 -4.66
CA ILE A 84 5.97 -14.63 -6.11
C ILE A 84 5.67 -13.32 -6.85
N VAL A 85 4.65 -12.59 -6.39
CA VAL A 85 4.26 -11.30 -7.00
C VAL A 85 5.37 -10.26 -6.81
N ALA A 86 5.96 -10.19 -5.62
CA ALA A 86 7.05 -9.29 -5.33
C ALA A 86 8.31 -9.59 -6.14
N ALA A 87 8.68 -10.88 -6.25
CA ALA A 87 9.82 -11.31 -7.06
C ALA A 87 9.61 -10.96 -8.54
N ALA A 88 8.41 -11.18 -9.08
CA ALA A 88 8.10 -10.83 -10.46
C ALA A 88 8.15 -9.32 -10.71
N ALA A 89 7.68 -8.50 -9.74
CA ALA A 89 7.73 -7.04 -9.84
C ALA A 89 9.16 -6.51 -9.78
N LEU A 90 9.97 -7.00 -8.83
CA LEU A 90 11.38 -6.60 -8.68
C LEU A 90 12.27 -7.12 -9.82
N GLY A 91 12.00 -8.34 -10.29
CA GLY A 91 12.71 -8.96 -11.41
C GLY A 91 12.22 -8.48 -12.79
N GLN A 92 11.24 -7.58 -12.85
CA GLN A 92 10.62 -7.10 -14.10
C GLN A 92 10.21 -8.25 -15.03
N GLN A 93 9.55 -9.27 -14.47
CA GLN A 93 9.09 -10.43 -15.23
C GLN A 93 7.57 -10.49 -15.29
N GLN A 94 7.06 -11.08 -16.36
CA GLN A 94 5.62 -11.29 -16.51
C GLN A 94 5.09 -12.24 -15.44
N LEU A 95 3.84 -12.04 -15.09
CA LEU A 95 3.15 -12.84 -14.08
C LEU A 95 1.82 -13.34 -14.67
N ARG A 96 1.58 -14.65 -14.55
CA ARG A 96 0.26 -15.23 -14.77
C ARG A 96 -0.45 -15.30 -13.43
N ILE A 97 -1.65 -14.75 -13.37
CA ILE A 97 -2.48 -14.75 -12.15
C ILE A 97 -3.87 -15.29 -12.43
N ASP A 98 -4.43 -16.00 -11.45
CA ASP A 98 -5.86 -16.26 -11.38
C ASP A 98 -6.47 -15.25 -10.40
N TYR A 99 -7.36 -14.42 -10.90
CA TYR A 99 -7.93 -13.29 -10.18
C TYR A 99 -9.43 -13.41 -9.99
N MET A 100 -9.87 -13.34 -8.73
CA MET A 100 -11.28 -13.35 -8.35
C MET A 100 -11.82 -11.93 -8.32
N GLY A 101 -12.57 -11.54 -9.37
CA GLY A 101 -13.20 -10.22 -9.45
C GLY A 101 -14.26 -10.02 -8.37
N ARG A 102 -14.36 -8.81 -7.79
CA ARG A 102 -15.35 -8.49 -6.74
C ARG A 102 -16.77 -8.40 -7.30
N ALA A 103 -16.94 -7.86 -8.52
CA ALA A 103 -18.26 -7.60 -9.08
C ALA A 103 -19.02 -8.86 -9.51
N HIS A 104 -18.32 -9.95 -9.87
CA HIS A 104 -18.97 -11.11 -10.48
C HIS A 104 -18.55 -12.45 -9.85
N GLU A 105 -17.72 -12.45 -8.80
CA GLU A 105 -17.20 -13.65 -8.13
C GLU A 105 -16.66 -14.73 -9.09
N ARG A 106 -16.23 -14.31 -10.27
CA ARG A 106 -15.68 -15.20 -11.29
C ARG A 106 -14.16 -15.11 -11.29
N SER A 107 -13.52 -16.29 -11.24
CA SER A 107 -12.08 -16.38 -11.45
C SER A 107 -11.76 -16.17 -12.93
N THR A 108 -10.72 -15.38 -13.19
CA THR A 108 -10.20 -15.12 -14.55
C THR A 108 -8.69 -15.23 -14.54
N THR A 109 -8.15 -16.01 -15.46
CA THR A 109 -6.70 -16.07 -15.67
C THR A 109 -6.26 -14.86 -16.50
N ARG A 110 -5.18 -14.21 -16.06
CA ARG A 110 -4.62 -13.03 -16.72
C ARG A 110 -3.10 -13.12 -16.78
N THR A 111 -2.54 -12.66 -17.89
CA THR A 111 -1.12 -12.32 -18.00
C THR A 111 -0.98 -10.83 -17.71
N VAL A 112 -0.12 -10.50 -16.76
CA VAL A 112 0.11 -9.12 -16.35
C VAL A 112 1.61 -8.83 -16.31
N HIS A 113 1.97 -7.56 -16.47
CA HIS A 113 3.32 -7.05 -16.38
C HIS A 113 3.40 -6.21 -15.10
N PRO A 114 3.90 -6.76 -14.01
CA PRO A 114 4.01 -6.06 -12.74
C PRO A 114 4.79 -4.75 -12.86
N GLN A 115 4.26 -3.68 -12.28
CA GLN A 115 4.92 -2.38 -12.27
C GLN A 115 5.24 -1.93 -10.84
N ARG A 116 4.24 -1.91 -9.96
CA ARG A 116 4.41 -1.47 -8.58
C ARG A 116 3.57 -2.29 -7.61
N LEU A 117 4.15 -2.60 -6.45
CA LEU A 117 3.40 -3.02 -5.26
C LEU A 117 3.05 -1.78 -4.44
N VAL A 118 1.78 -1.64 -4.13
CA VAL A 118 1.25 -0.49 -3.40
C VAL A 118 0.53 -0.98 -2.16
N ARG A 119 0.91 -0.44 -0.99
CA ARG A 119 0.13 -0.63 0.23
C ARG A 119 -0.79 0.57 0.41
N TYR A 120 -2.10 0.30 0.47
CA TYR A 120 -3.12 1.31 0.65
C TYR A 120 -4.17 0.82 1.65
N ARG A 121 -4.47 1.61 2.68
CA ARG A 121 -5.40 1.26 3.77
C ARG A 121 -5.17 -0.15 4.31
N ASP A 122 -3.93 -0.43 4.71
CA ASP A 122 -3.50 -1.72 5.26
C ASP A 122 -3.64 -2.93 4.32
N ASN A 123 -3.95 -2.72 3.05
CA ASN A 123 -4.06 -3.77 2.06
C ASN A 123 -3.05 -3.61 0.93
N TRP A 124 -2.64 -4.73 0.34
CA TRP A 124 -1.69 -4.76 -0.75
C TRP A 124 -2.36 -4.85 -2.11
N TYR A 125 -1.82 -4.11 -3.04
CA TYR A 125 -2.27 -4.04 -4.42
C TYR A 125 -1.09 -4.12 -5.38
N LEU A 126 -1.33 -4.71 -6.55
CA LEU A 126 -0.41 -4.74 -7.67
C LEU A 126 -0.93 -3.81 -8.76
N LEU A 127 -0.19 -2.76 -9.08
CA LEU A 127 -0.36 -2.01 -10.31
C LEU A 127 0.40 -2.74 -11.42
N ALA A 128 -0.30 -3.15 -12.47
CA ALA A 128 0.27 -3.90 -13.57
C ALA A 128 -0.40 -3.55 -14.89
N TRP A 129 0.35 -3.62 -15.99
CA TRP A 129 -0.23 -3.67 -17.33
C TRP A 129 -0.89 -5.04 -17.54
N CYS A 130 -2.14 -5.06 -17.91
CA CYS A 130 -2.90 -6.29 -18.13
C CYS A 130 -3.09 -6.52 -19.62
N GLU A 131 -2.56 -7.61 -20.17
CA GLU A 131 -2.69 -7.92 -21.60
C GLU A 131 -4.15 -8.01 -22.06
N ARG A 132 -5.00 -8.66 -21.26
CA ARG A 132 -6.43 -8.81 -21.58
C ARG A 132 -7.17 -7.48 -21.65
N ALA A 133 -6.80 -6.51 -20.82
CA ALA A 133 -7.42 -5.18 -20.80
C ALA A 133 -6.74 -4.21 -21.76
N ALA A 134 -5.52 -4.54 -22.23
CA ALA A 134 -4.62 -3.66 -22.97
C ALA A 134 -4.43 -2.31 -22.25
N ASP A 135 -4.33 -2.34 -20.88
CA ASP A 135 -4.33 -1.15 -20.06
C ASP A 135 -3.74 -1.44 -18.67
N LEU A 136 -3.35 -0.40 -17.93
CA LEU A 136 -2.98 -0.49 -16.53
C LEU A 136 -4.20 -0.88 -15.67
N ARG A 137 -3.99 -1.81 -14.76
CA ARG A 137 -5.00 -2.27 -13.81
C ARG A 137 -4.40 -2.45 -12.44
N ILE A 138 -5.23 -2.24 -11.44
CA ILE A 138 -4.89 -2.47 -10.03
C ILE A 138 -5.56 -3.76 -9.58
N PHE A 139 -4.75 -4.67 -9.08
CA PHE A 139 -5.18 -5.98 -8.58
C PHE A 139 -4.98 -6.03 -7.07
N SER A 140 -6.04 -6.30 -6.32
CA SER A 140 -5.94 -6.55 -4.87
C SER A 140 -5.27 -7.91 -4.64
N LEU A 141 -4.21 -7.98 -3.85
CA LEU A 141 -3.43 -9.21 -3.69
C LEU A 141 -4.23 -10.31 -2.99
N ASP A 142 -5.12 -9.97 -2.07
CA ASP A 142 -6.04 -10.92 -1.41
C ASP A 142 -6.98 -11.64 -2.39
N ARG A 143 -7.16 -11.09 -3.59
CA ARG A 143 -8.02 -11.65 -4.65
C ARG A 143 -7.25 -12.41 -5.72
N ILE A 144 -5.94 -12.47 -5.64
CA ILE A 144 -5.11 -13.34 -6.46
C ILE A 144 -5.13 -14.74 -5.83
N THR A 145 -5.77 -15.70 -6.47
CA THR A 145 -5.90 -17.08 -5.95
C THR A 145 -4.72 -17.97 -6.36
N SER A 146 -4.07 -17.65 -7.48
CA SER A 146 -2.86 -18.29 -7.96
C SER A 146 -1.96 -17.25 -8.63
N ALA A 147 -0.66 -17.38 -8.46
CA ALA A 147 0.36 -16.56 -9.11
C ALA A 147 1.51 -17.43 -9.59
N ARG A 148 1.96 -17.20 -10.81
CA ARG A 148 3.12 -17.86 -11.39
C ARG A 148 3.93 -16.87 -12.19
N GLN A 149 5.19 -16.71 -11.81
CA GLN A 149 6.18 -15.95 -12.57
C GLN A 149 6.47 -16.66 -13.90
N LEU A 150 6.57 -15.87 -14.96
CA LEU A 150 6.92 -16.35 -16.30
C LEU A 150 8.36 -15.94 -16.61
N ASP A 151 9.05 -16.79 -17.36
CA ASP A 151 10.41 -16.49 -17.83
C ASP A 151 10.39 -15.59 -19.07
N VAL A 152 9.69 -14.47 -18.96
CA VAL A 152 9.49 -13.47 -20.00
C VAL A 152 9.57 -12.09 -19.38
N GLN A 153 10.34 -11.19 -20.01
CA GLN A 153 10.47 -9.79 -19.57
C GLN A 153 9.12 -9.09 -19.56
N ALA A 154 8.84 -8.36 -18.48
CA ALA A 154 7.66 -7.53 -18.40
C ALA A 154 7.80 -6.29 -19.29
N LYS A 155 6.67 -5.80 -19.81
CA LYS A 155 6.59 -4.47 -20.40
C LYS A 155 6.86 -3.44 -19.30
N ASP A 156 7.78 -2.52 -19.56
CA ASP A 156 8.02 -1.38 -18.69
C ASP A 156 7.08 -0.22 -19.07
N VAL A 157 6.49 0.43 -18.07
CA VAL A 157 5.61 1.58 -18.23
C VAL A 157 6.28 2.78 -17.57
N PRO A 158 6.34 3.94 -18.26
CA PRO A 158 7.00 5.12 -17.73
C PRO A 158 6.49 5.53 -16.32
N ALA A 159 7.40 5.86 -15.41
CA ALA A 159 7.06 6.21 -14.04
C ALA A 159 6.00 7.32 -13.94
N ALA A 160 6.08 8.34 -14.81
CA ALA A 160 5.09 9.43 -14.85
C ALA A 160 3.66 8.96 -15.19
N GLU A 161 3.51 7.86 -15.96
CA GLU A 161 2.21 7.27 -16.24
C GLU A 161 1.69 6.47 -15.04
N LEU A 162 2.58 5.74 -14.36
CA LEU A 162 2.24 5.03 -13.13
C LEU A 162 1.85 6.00 -12.00
N ASP A 163 2.57 7.11 -11.85
CA ASP A 163 2.26 8.17 -10.88
C ASP A 163 0.91 8.81 -11.18
N ARG A 164 0.63 9.08 -12.45
CA ARG A 164 -0.67 9.58 -12.89
C ARG A 164 -1.80 8.61 -12.56
N GLN A 165 -1.58 7.31 -12.78
CA GLN A 165 -2.59 6.29 -12.49
C GLN A 165 -2.90 6.18 -11.00
N LEU A 166 -1.91 6.37 -10.13
CA LEU A 166 -2.06 6.26 -8.67
C LEU A 166 -2.45 7.57 -7.99
N GLY A 167 -2.05 8.72 -8.55
CA GLY A 167 -2.15 10.02 -7.90
C GLY A 167 -3.22 10.96 -8.47
N ALA A 168 -3.94 10.56 -9.52
CA ALA A 168 -4.82 11.49 -10.24
C ALA A 168 -6.17 11.75 -9.58
N SER A 169 -6.56 10.98 -8.56
CA SER A 169 -7.80 11.18 -7.82
C SER A 169 -7.81 10.43 -6.49
N PHE A 170 -8.77 10.76 -5.63
CA PHE A 170 -8.93 10.12 -4.32
C PHE A 170 -9.13 8.60 -4.45
N GLY A 171 -8.38 7.85 -3.64
CA GLY A 171 -8.46 6.38 -3.59
C GLY A 171 -7.51 5.68 -4.55
N ILE A 172 -7.38 4.36 -4.36
CA ILE A 172 -6.43 3.53 -5.14
C ILE A 172 -7.01 3.09 -6.51
N PHE A 173 -8.34 3.02 -6.63
CA PHE A 173 -8.99 2.62 -7.89
C PHE A 173 -9.20 3.80 -8.83
N ALA A 174 -8.55 4.89 -8.53
CA ALA A 174 -8.61 6.11 -9.29
C ALA A 174 -7.98 5.96 -10.68
N GLY A 175 -8.52 6.66 -11.63
CA GLY A 175 -7.92 7.10 -12.86
C GLY A 175 -7.86 8.61 -12.81
N SER A 176 -7.86 9.30 -13.94
CA SER A 176 -7.98 10.77 -13.96
C SER A 176 -9.24 11.20 -13.19
N ALA A 177 -9.12 12.22 -12.34
CA ALA A 177 -10.24 12.79 -11.62
C ALA A 177 -11.38 13.16 -12.59
N ARG A 178 -12.60 12.77 -12.26
CA ARG A 178 -13.79 13.07 -13.05
C ARG A 178 -14.58 14.23 -12.48
N ALA A 179 -14.49 14.42 -11.16
CA ALA A 179 -15.19 15.45 -10.43
C ALA A 179 -14.43 15.89 -9.19
N TRP A 180 -14.85 16.99 -8.62
CA TRP A 180 -14.40 17.49 -7.32
C TRP A 180 -15.55 17.39 -6.32
N ALA A 181 -15.29 16.74 -5.19
CA ALA A 181 -16.19 16.77 -4.06
C ALA A 181 -15.92 18.02 -3.23
N VAL A 182 -16.97 18.72 -2.84
CA VAL A 182 -16.93 19.84 -1.89
C VAL A 182 -17.63 19.36 -0.62
N LEU A 183 -16.83 19.22 0.44
CA LEU A 183 -17.26 18.69 1.73
C LEU A 183 -17.17 19.81 2.77
N ARG A 184 -18.25 20.02 3.54
CA ARG A 184 -18.28 20.99 4.63
C ARG A 184 -18.33 20.27 5.96
N PHE A 185 -17.34 20.51 6.78
CA PHE A 185 -17.21 19.92 8.11
C PHE A 185 -17.59 20.91 9.18
N THR A 186 -18.23 20.43 10.26
CA THR A 186 -18.45 21.24 11.46
C THR A 186 -17.12 21.64 12.11
N ALA A 187 -17.14 22.68 12.93
CA ALA A 187 -15.97 23.12 13.68
C ALA A 187 -15.35 22.00 14.55
N HIS A 188 -16.18 21.04 14.99
CA HIS A 188 -15.70 19.89 15.76
C HIS A 188 -14.88 18.96 14.89
N ALA A 189 -15.41 18.46 13.77
CA ALA A 189 -14.71 17.56 12.86
C ALA A 189 -13.51 18.22 12.18
N ALA A 190 -13.59 19.52 11.89
CA ALA A 190 -12.54 20.29 11.25
C ALA A 190 -11.18 20.20 11.97
N ARG A 191 -11.18 20.06 13.30
CA ARG A 191 -9.95 19.95 14.10
C ARG A 191 -9.06 18.77 13.68
N TRP A 192 -9.63 17.72 13.12
CA TRP A 192 -8.90 16.56 12.58
C TRP A 192 -8.69 16.70 11.09
N VAL A 193 -9.75 17.05 10.35
CA VAL A 193 -9.75 17.10 8.88
C VAL A 193 -8.76 18.13 8.33
N GLU A 194 -8.60 19.28 9.00
CA GLU A 194 -7.65 20.32 8.60
C GLU A 194 -6.20 19.81 8.54
N ALA A 195 -5.83 18.88 9.45
CA ALA A 195 -4.50 18.29 9.50
C ALA A 195 -4.36 17.03 8.61
N GLU A 196 -5.46 16.52 8.05
CA GLU A 196 -5.44 15.33 7.21
C GLU A 196 -5.14 15.68 5.75
N THR A 197 -4.34 14.85 5.10
CA THR A 197 -4.13 14.92 3.65
C THR A 197 -4.91 13.79 2.99
N TRP A 198 -6.04 14.11 2.39
CA TRP A 198 -6.87 13.18 1.64
C TRP A 198 -6.38 13.03 0.21
N HIS A 199 -5.90 14.12 -0.40
CA HIS A 199 -5.31 14.14 -1.74
C HIS A 199 -4.24 15.24 -1.83
N PRO A 200 -3.13 15.03 -2.60
CA PRO A 200 -2.11 16.07 -2.76
C PRO A 200 -2.64 17.40 -3.29
N ASP A 201 -3.64 17.36 -4.17
CA ASP A 201 -4.25 18.55 -4.79
C ASP A 201 -5.49 19.03 -4.04
N GLN A 202 -5.77 18.53 -2.83
CA GLN A 202 -6.90 19.00 -2.03
C GLN A 202 -6.80 20.50 -1.74
N ILE A 203 -7.96 21.14 -1.66
CA ILE A 203 -8.06 22.56 -1.27
C ILE A 203 -8.90 22.64 -0.01
N GLY A 204 -8.30 23.13 1.08
CA GLY A 204 -8.97 23.31 2.36
C GLY A 204 -9.07 24.77 2.73
N GLN A 205 -10.23 25.24 3.22
CA GLN A 205 -10.42 26.60 3.68
C GLN A 205 -11.48 26.70 4.79
N TRP A 206 -11.26 27.58 5.74
CA TRP A 206 -12.26 27.94 6.73
C TRP A 206 -13.30 28.90 6.16
N GLN A 207 -14.58 28.62 6.40
CA GLN A 207 -15.71 29.45 6.04
C GLN A 207 -16.54 29.72 7.32
N GLY A 208 -16.19 30.80 8.02
CA GLY A 208 -16.77 31.06 9.34
C GLY A 208 -16.30 30.03 10.36
N ASP A 209 -17.24 29.26 10.92
CA ASP A 209 -17.01 28.20 11.87
C ASP A 209 -16.97 26.78 11.25
N ALA A 210 -17.12 26.68 9.94
CA ALA A 210 -17.06 25.44 9.19
C ALA A 210 -15.79 25.36 8.33
N TYR A 211 -15.29 24.14 8.10
CA TYR A 211 -14.15 23.88 7.23
C TYR A 211 -14.62 23.23 5.93
N GLU A 212 -14.31 23.86 4.81
CA GLU A 212 -14.60 23.32 3.49
C GLU A 212 -13.36 22.66 2.91
N LEU A 213 -13.50 21.39 2.53
CA LEU A 213 -12.48 20.58 1.89
C LEU A 213 -12.94 20.18 0.49
N GLN A 214 -12.14 20.53 -0.52
CA GLN A 214 -12.36 20.11 -1.90
C GLN A 214 -11.37 19.00 -2.25
N VAL A 215 -11.88 17.88 -2.76
CA VAL A 215 -11.09 16.69 -3.08
C VAL A 215 -11.43 16.17 -4.48
N PRO A 216 -10.42 15.98 -5.36
CA PRO A 216 -10.65 15.40 -6.67
C PRO A 216 -10.90 13.89 -6.55
N TYR A 217 -11.92 13.35 -7.21
CA TYR A 217 -12.22 11.92 -7.19
C TYR A 217 -12.67 11.41 -8.57
N SER A 218 -12.53 10.09 -8.79
CA SER A 218 -13.00 9.40 -9.98
C SER A 218 -14.06 8.34 -9.66
N ASP A 219 -13.96 7.71 -8.50
CA ASP A 219 -14.87 6.68 -7.99
C ASP A 219 -15.37 7.11 -6.60
N ALA A 220 -16.68 7.27 -6.46
CA ALA A 220 -17.28 7.75 -5.22
C ALA A 220 -17.15 6.75 -4.05
N ARG A 221 -17.05 5.45 -4.32
CA ARG A 221 -17.12 4.39 -3.31
C ARG A 221 -16.11 4.54 -2.17
N GLU A 222 -14.87 4.90 -2.48
CA GLU A 222 -13.85 5.09 -1.44
C GLU A 222 -14.03 6.40 -0.70
N LEU A 223 -14.41 7.46 -1.42
CA LEU A 223 -14.68 8.77 -0.83
C LEU A 223 -15.90 8.71 0.10
N LEU A 224 -16.95 8.00 -0.30
CA LEU A 224 -18.14 7.79 0.54
C LEU A 224 -17.81 7.11 1.87
N MET A 225 -16.91 6.11 1.87
CA MET A 225 -16.49 5.46 3.11
C MET A 225 -15.82 6.45 4.08
N ASP A 226 -15.04 7.40 3.57
CA ASP A 226 -14.40 8.41 4.40
C ASP A 226 -15.37 9.50 4.83
N ILE A 227 -16.29 9.89 4.00
CA ILE A 227 -17.36 10.82 4.36
C ILE A 227 -18.22 10.22 5.47
N LEU A 228 -18.71 9.00 5.29
CA LEU A 228 -19.62 8.34 6.23
C LEU A 228 -19.03 8.13 7.63
N LYS A 229 -17.71 8.03 7.78
CA LYS A 229 -17.09 7.93 9.12
C LYS A 229 -17.32 9.17 10.00
N TYR A 230 -17.61 10.33 9.38
CA TYR A 230 -17.90 11.57 10.12
C TYR A 230 -19.39 11.73 10.44
N GLY A 231 -20.29 10.92 9.85
CA GLY A 231 -21.72 10.96 10.14
C GLY A 231 -22.30 12.35 9.97
N PRO A 232 -22.98 12.91 11.02
CA PRO A 232 -23.61 14.21 10.93
C PRO A 232 -22.63 15.41 10.94
N GLU A 233 -21.35 15.17 11.13
CA GLU A 233 -20.31 16.20 11.21
C GLU A 233 -19.83 16.66 9.81
N VAL A 234 -20.36 16.08 8.73
CA VAL A 234 -19.99 16.42 7.35
C VAL A 234 -21.23 16.54 6.47
N GLU A 235 -21.19 17.55 5.61
CA GLU A 235 -22.18 17.77 4.54
C GLU A 235 -21.47 17.69 3.19
N VAL A 236 -22.02 16.94 2.23
CA VAL A 236 -21.60 17.01 0.83
C VAL A 236 -22.27 18.19 0.18
N VAL A 237 -21.51 19.26 -0.08
CA VAL A 237 -22.02 20.47 -0.72
C VAL A 237 -22.18 20.28 -2.22
N ALA A 238 -21.22 19.61 -2.85
CA ALA A 238 -21.22 19.28 -4.28
C ALA A 238 -20.34 18.03 -4.56
N PRO A 239 -20.56 17.33 -5.66
CA PRO A 239 -21.70 17.45 -6.57
C PRO A 239 -22.99 16.81 -6.04
N GLU A 240 -24.11 17.09 -6.68
CA GLU A 240 -25.42 16.54 -6.26
C GLU A 240 -25.48 15.01 -6.38
N GLU A 241 -24.82 14.45 -7.39
CA GLU A 241 -24.72 13.00 -7.58
C GLU A 241 -24.09 12.32 -6.35
N LEU A 242 -22.99 12.86 -5.85
CA LEU A 242 -22.32 12.33 -4.65
C LEU A 242 -23.19 12.50 -3.40
N ARG A 243 -23.92 13.63 -3.28
CA ARG A 243 -24.85 13.87 -2.18
C ARG A 243 -25.99 12.86 -2.17
N SER A 244 -26.49 12.46 -3.32
CA SER A 244 -27.61 11.53 -3.44
C SER A 244 -27.23 10.06 -3.12
N GLU A 245 -25.93 9.75 -3.01
CA GLU A 245 -25.45 8.42 -2.63
C GLU A 245 -25.31 8.24 -1.10
N ILE A 246 -25.51 9.32 -0.32
CA ILE A 246 -25.47 9.34 1.15
C ILE A 246 -26.87 9.40 1.72
#